data_2a97d2e30634c9790331c9e0947fbac5
#
_entry.id   2a97d2e30634c9790331c9e0947fbac5
#
_cell.length_a   1.000
_cell.length_b   1.000
_cell.length_c   1.000
_cell.angle_alpha   90.00
_cell.angle_beta   90.00
_cell.angle_gamma   90.00
#
_symmetry.space_group_name_H-M   'P 1'
#
loop_
_entity.id
_entity.type
_entity.pdbx_description
1 polymer ?
#
loop_
_entity_poly.entity_id
_entity_poly.type
_entity_poly.pdbx_seq_one_letter_code
_entity_poly.pdbx_strand_id
1 'polypeptide(L)'
;MGFGKYHYLKLIVRNNFIRKALNKEQHLYDFVIFHEGNVSRLDRLAINWLSGIRDIQFKEVTDYFEVPEGVSIGDANVQAFGYELMCLFQYLKVWNYLAQYEEAVRIDDDCLISKIPKLNEGELFACASLSAETHEPTNLTLLSHLKQEGYEKYYDHAFPYTNLFVTKVDFWRTPDVTKFLVDVSRSPNSLVNRWGDLPIIGVTLKAFANWDASRSVLPEYEYDHLSHNSKVVNGEVRLVKSGRLSLVKSVITRWLKF
;
A
#
# COMPACT_ATOMS: atom_id res chain seq x y z
N MET A 1 -13.71 -1.81 13.09
CA MET A 1 -13.97 -3.24 12.71
C MET A 1 -13.01 -4.10 13.50
N GLY A 2 -13.47 -5.08 14.27
CA GLY A 2 -12.56 -5.98 14.96
C GLY A 2 -11.74 -6.76 13.94
N PHE A 3 -10.43 -6.93 14.20
CA PHE A 3 -9.58 -7.83 13.45
C PHE A 3 -10.20 -9.23 13.49
N GLY A 4 -10.96 -9.59 12.45
CA GLY A 4 -11.55 -10.92 12.37
C GLY A 4 -10.44 -11.98 12.23
N LYS A 5 -10.65 -13.18 12.77
CA LYS A 5 -9.70 -14.30 12.68
C LYS A 5 -9.09 -14.53 11.27
N TYR A 6 -9.78 -14.09 10.21
CA TYR A 6 -9.31 -14.17 8.83
C TYR A 6 -8.15 -13.22 8.50
N HIS A 7 -8.11 -12.01 9.08
CA HIS A 7 -7.03 -11.06 8.83
C HIS A 7 -5.70 -11.53 9.41
N TYR A 8 -5.71 -12.15 10.58
CA TYR A 8 -4.52 -12.76 11.16
C TYR A 8 -3.89 -13.82 10.28
N LEU A 9 -4.71 -14.73 9.77
CA LEU A 9 -4.21 -15.84 8.94
C LEU A 9 -3.58 -15.32 7.66
N LYS A 10 -4.18 -14.33 6.99
CA LYS A 10 -3.60 -13.70 5.82
C LYS A 10 -2.25 -13.08 6.13
N LEU A 11 -2.19 -12.26 7.19
CA LEU A 11 -0.98 -11.60 7.62
C LEU A 11 0.14 -12.60 7.97
N ILE A 12 -0.16 -13.65 8.72
CA ILE A 12 0.80 -14.70 9.08
C ILE A 12 1.30 -15.42 7.82
N VAL A 13 0.40 -15.77 6.90
CA VAL A 13 0.76 -16.42 5.65
C VAL A 13 1.65 -15.51 4.81
N ARG A 14 1.27 -14.24 4.61
CA ARG A 14 2.08 -13.24 3.92
C ARG A 14 3.47 -13.13 4.55
N ASN A 15 3.55 -13.00 5.86
CA ASN A 15 4.81 -12.88 6.59
C ASN A 15 5.72 -14.10 6.38
N ASN A 16 5.16 -15.32 6.33
CA ASN A 16 5.93 -16.51 6.01
C ASN A 16 6.49 -16.48 4.57
N PHE A 17 5.74 -15.93 3.61
CA PHE A 17 6.26 -15.72 2.25
C PHE A 17 7.40 -14.69 2.24
N ILE A 18 7.23 -13.56 2.92
CA ILE A 18 8.29 -12.54 3.08
C ILE A 18 9.53 -13.16 3.72
N ARG A 19 9.39 -13.91 4.81
CA ARG A 19 10.50 -14.58 5.49
C ARG A 19 11.26 -15.52 4.54
N LYS A 20 10.54 -16.28 3.72
CA LYS A 20 11.16 -17.15 2.70
C LYS A 20 11.88 -16.34 1.62
N ALA A 21 11.27 -15.25 1.15
CA ALA A 21 11.85 -14.36 0.14
C ALA A 21 13.14 -13.69 0.64
N LEU A 22 13.19 -13.29 1.91
CA LEU A 22 14.36 -12.66 2.53
C LEU A 22 15.48 -13.66 2.85
N ASN A 23 15.13 -14.93 3.13
CA ASN A 23 16.09 -15.97 3.49
C ASN A 23 17.11 -15.48 4.56
N LYS A 24 18.40 -15.35 4.20
CA LYS A 24 19.48 -14.89 5.08
C LYS A 24 19.55 -13.38 5.26
N GLU A 25 18.86 -12.61 4.40
CA GLU A 25 18.87 -11.14 4.41
C GLU A 25 17.87 -10.53 5.41
N GLN A 26 17.15 -11.31 6.20
CA GLN A 26 16.13 -10.81 7.14
C GLN A 26 16.69 -9.75 8.10
N HIS A 27 17.96 -9.85 8.48
CA HIS A 27 18.61 -8.91 9.39
C HIS A 27 18.87 -7.52 8.79
N LEU A 28 18.69 -7.35 7.47
CA LEU A 28 18.82 -6.07 6.76
C LEU A 28 17.52 -5.28 6.73
N TYR A 29 16.43 -5.84 7.23
CA TYR A 29 15.10 -5.26 7.13
C TYR A 29 14.43 -5.16 8.49
N ASP A 30 13.84 -4.01 8.76
CA ASP A 30 12.88 -3.82 9.82
C ASP A 30 11.46 -4.13 9.32
N PHE A 31 10.70 -4.86 10.13
CA PHE A 31 9.31 -5.17 9.82
C PHE A 31 8.39 -4.27 10.64
N VAL A 32 7.61 -3.45 9.95
CA VAL A 32 6.67 -2.54 10.59
C VAL A 32 5.26 -2.93 10.19
N ILE A 33 4.39 -3.16 11.18
CA ILE A 33 2.95 -3.34 11.00
C ILE A 33 2.25 -2.16 11.64
N PHE A 34 1.58 -1.36 10.82
CA PHE A 34 0.70 -0.28 11.29
C PHE A 34 -0.66 -0.85 11.65
N HIS A 35 -1.26 -0.37 12.75
CA HIS A 35 -2.58 -0.83 13.21
C HIS A 35 -3.33 0.28 13.95
N GLU A 36 -4.64 0.15 14.00
CA GLU A 36 -5.60 1.13 14.57
C GLU A 36 -5.88 0.91 16.06
N GLY A 37 -4.93 0.41 16.83
CA GLY A 37 -5.17 0.02 18.23
C GLY A 37 -5.89 -1.31 18.44
N ASN A 38 -6.28 -1.99 17.37
CA ASN A 38 -7.10 -3.21 17.37
C ASN A 38 -6.29 -4.52 17.43
N VAL A 39 -4.97 -4.43 17.59
CA VAL A 39 -4.06 -5.59 17.72
C VAL A 39 -3.62 -5.75 19.18
N SER A 40 -4.19 -6.73 19.89
CA SER A 40 -3.87 -6.97 21.29
C SER A 40 -2.43 -7.47 21.50
N ARG A 41 -1.94 -7.42 22.74
CA ARG A 41 -0.62 -7.97 23.07
C ARG A 41 -0.47 -9.46 22.72
N LEU A 42 -1.53 -10.25 22.94
CA LEU A 42 -1.53 -11.69 22.60
C LEU A 42 -1.47 -11.88 21.08
N ASP A 43 -2.17 -11.03 20.34
CA ASP A 43 -2.15 -11.06 18.87
C ASP A 43 -0.74 -10.76 18.31
N ARG A 44 -0.08 -9.75 18.87
CA ARG A 44 1.33 -9.41 18.50
C ARG A 44 2.26 -10.59 18.76
N LEU A 45 2.13 -11.24 19.90
CA LEU A 45 2.92 -12.43 20.24
C LEU A 45 2.63 -13.60 19.26
N ALA A 46 1.36 -13.84 18.95
CA ALA A 46 0.96 -14.89 18.02
C ALA A 46 1.47 -14.60 16.59
N ILE A 47 1.33 -13.35 16.12
CA ILE A 47 1.83 -12.94 14.80
C ILE A 47 3.35 -13.13 14.72
N ASN A 48 4.12 -12.64 15.70
CA ASN A 48 5.58 -12.83 15.75
C ASN A 48 5.96 -14.30 15.69
N TRP A 49 5.38 -15.12 16.57
CA TRP A 49 5.73 -16.51 16.67
C TRP A 49 5.35 -17.32 15.42
N LEU A 50 4.13 -17.14 14.90
CA LEU A 50 3.63 -17.90 13.75
C LEU A 50 4.22 -17.40 12.42
N SER A 51 4.62 -16.15 12.32
CA SER A 51 5.28 -15.60 11.13
C SER A 51 6.74 -16.05 11.00
N GLY A 52 7.38 -16.38 12.11
CA GLY A 52 8.81 -16.69 12.16
C GLY A 52 9.70 -15.50 11.74
N ILE A 53 9.16 -14.29 11.74
CA ILE A 53 9.91 -13.04 11.60
C ILE A 53 10.21 -12.54 13.01
N ARG A 54 11.49 -12.19 13.24
CA ARG A 54 11.92 -11.62 14.51
C ARG A 54 11.65 -10.12 14.54
N ASP A 55 11.32 -9.61 15.72
CA ASP A 55 11.28 -8.18 16.03
C ASP A 55 10.34 -7.35 15.14
N ILE A 56 9.14 -7.88 14.84
CA ILE A 56 8.11 -7.10 14.15
C ILE A 56 7.72 -5.91 15.05
N GLN A 57 7.88 -4.71 14.53
CA GLN A 57 7.45 -3.48 15.15
C GLN A 57 5.96 -3.28 14.88
N PHE A 58 5.14 -3.23 15.92
CA PHE A 58 3.73 -2.88 15.81
C PHE A 58 3.57 -1.42 16.17
N LYS A 59 3.23 -0.59 15.19
CA LYS A 59 3.01 0.85 15.38
C LYS A 59 1.52 1.15 15.34
N GLU A 60 0.98 1.59 16.47
CA GLU A 60 -0.37 2.11 16.55
C GLU A 60 -0.41 3.48 15.91
N VAL A 61 -1.34 3.66 14.98
CA VAL A 61 -1.55 4.92 14.26
C VAL A 61 -2.83 5.56 14.78
N THR A 62 -2.69 6.53 15.66
CA THR A 62 -3.81 7.22 16.30
C THR A 62 -4.42 8.29 15.41
N ASP A 63 -3.63 8.88 14.53
CA ASP A 63 -4.01 9.90 13.56
C ASP A 63 -4.64 9.33 12.26
N TYR A 64 -4.83 8.02 12.22
CA TYR A 64 -5.43 7.33 11.06
C TYR A 64 -6.85 7.84 10.76
N PHE A 65 -7.68 8.03 11.79
CA PHE A 65 -9.06 8.48 11.65
C PHE A 65 -9.25 9.99 11.74
N GLU A 66 -8.19 10.76 11.71
CA GLU A 66 -8.29 12.22 11.69
C GLU A 66 -8.69 12.71 10.31
N VAL A 67 -9.83 13.39 10.25
CA VAL A 67 -10.27 14.10 9.05
C VAL A 67 -9.31 15.26 8.80
N PRO A 68 -8.84 15.46 7.56
CA PRO A 68 -7.93 16.55 7.26
C PRO A 68 -8.53 17.92 7.61
N GLU A 69 -7.67 18.84 8.01
CA GLU A 69 -8.08 20.22 8.33
C GLU A 69 -8.84 20.87 7.18
N GLY A 70 -9.97 21.47 7.47
CA GLY A 70 -10.83 22.14 6.49
C GLY A 70 -11.78 21.21 5.72
N VAL A 71 -11.68 19.88 5.90
CA VAL A 71 -12.61 18.93 5.29
C VAL A 71 -13.83 18.74 6.19
N SER A 72 -15.03 18.99 5.66
CA SER A 72 -16.30 18.69 6.35
C SER A 72 -16.88 17.38 5.81
N ILE A 73 -17.19 16.46 6.72
CA ILE A 73 -17.90 15.21 6.42
C ILE A 73 -19.39 15.28 6.82
N GLY A 74 -19.88 16.48 7.25
CA GLY A 74 -21.24 16.66 7.75
C GLY A 74 -21.52 15.77 8.95
N ASP A 75 -22.72 15.18 9.01
CA ASP A 75 -23.14 14.27 10.08
C ASP A 75 -22.64 12.82 9.89
N ALA A 76 -21.80 12.57 8.89
CA ALA A 76 -21.30 11.22 8.62
C ALA A 76 -20.32 10.75 9.71
N ASN A 77 -20.44 9.47 10.08
CA ASN A 77 -19.47 8.86 10.99
C ASN A 77 -18.11 8.72 10.28
N VAL A 78 -17.04 9.17 10.92
CA VAL A 78 -15.66 9.07 10.43
C VAL A 78 -15.27 7.64 10.01
N GLN A 79 -15.79 6.61 10.71
CA GLN A 79 -15.54 5.22 10.35
C GLN A 79 -16.16 4.80 9.00
N ALA A 80 -17.12 5.55 8.47
CA ALA A 80 -17.67 5.29 7.13
C ALA A 80 -16.63 5.54 6.03
N PHE A 81 -15.60 6.36 6.32
CA PHE A 81 -14.50 6.70 5.42
C PHE A 81 -13.22 5.90 5.70
N GLY A 82 -13.34 4.72 6.30
CA GLY A 82 -12.17 3.92 6.71
C GLY A 82 -11.22 3.57 5.57
N TYR A 83 -11.73 3.33 4.35
CA TYR A 83 -10.90 3.07 3.18
C TYR A 83 -10.17 4.35 2.73
N GLU A 84 -10.87 5.46 2.61
CA GLU A 84 -10.33 6.75 2.17
C GLU A 84 -9.27 7.27 3.15
N LEU A 85 -9.51 7.12 4.44
CA LEU A 85 -8.55 7.47 5.49
C LEU A 85 -7.32 6.56 5.46
N MET A 86 -7.49 5.27 5.16
CA MET A 86 -6.37 4.36 4.92
C MET A 86 -5.54 4.80 3.71
N CYS A 87 -6.17 5.16 2.60
CA CYS A 87 -5.47 5.69 1.43
C CYS A 87 -4.71 6.99 1.78
N LEU A 88 -5.36 7.91 2.50
CA LEU A 88 -4.74 9.15 2.98
C LEU A 88 -3.52 8.86 3.86
N PHE A 89 -3.64 7.94 4.81
CA PHE A 89 -2.50 7.52 5.61
C PHE A 89 -1.36 7.01 4.73
N GLN A 90 -1.65 6.20 3.73
CA GLN A 90 -0.65 5.58 2.85
C GLN A 90 0.07 6.59 1.95
N TYR A 91 -0.61 7.61 1.41
CA TYR A 91 0.07 8.55 0.53
C TYR A 91 0.67 9.76 1.26
N LEU A 92 0.19 10.11 2.47
CA LEU A 92 0.64 11.31 3.18
C LEU A 92 1.29 11.01 4.54
N LYS A 93 0.59 10.33 5.45
CA LYS A 93 1.00 10.28 6.86
C LYS A 93 2.08 9.24 7.15
N VAL A 94 2.11 8.12 6.43
CA VAL A 94 3.03 6.99 6.66
C VAL A 94 4.50 7.39 6.61
N TRP A 95 4.86 8.36 5.81
CA TRP A 95 6.23 8.81 5.61
C TRP A 95 6.87 9.43 6.86
N ASN A 96 6.06 10.03 7.74
CA ASN A 96 6.53 10.54 9.01
C ASN A 96 6.91 9.40 9.98
N TYR A 97 6.19 8.28 9.94
CA TYR A 97 6.49 7.09 10.73
C TYR A 97 7.72 6.33 10.23
N LEU A 98 8.08 6.54 8.97
CA LEU A 98 9.21 5.88 8.29
C LEU A 98 10.42 6.79 8.12
N ALA A 99 10.44 7.97 8.74
CA ALA A 99 11.47 9.01 8.54
C ALA A 99 12.91 8.57 8.84
N GLN A 100 13.11 7.53 9.65
CA GLN A 100 14.42 6.97 9.97
C GLN A 100 14.97 6.00 8.93
N TYR A 101 14.16 5.60 7.95
CA TYR A 101 14.56 4.65 6.91
C TYR A 101 14.91 5.37 5.60
N GLU A 102 15.91 4.86 4.90
CA GLU A 102 16.27 5.35 3.56
C GLU A 102 15.27 4.85 2.50
N GLU A 103 14.90 3.57 2.61
CA GLU A 103 13.98 2.90 1.70
C GLU A 103 12.85 2.22 2.46
N ALA A 104 11.70 2.14 1.81
CA ALA A 104 10.55 1.39 2.31
C ALA A 104 9.99 0.47 1.22
N VAL A 105 9.66 -0.76 1.61
CA VAL A 105 8.89 -1.70 0.78
C VAL A 105 7.50 -1.79 1.36
N ARG A 106 6.49 -1.35 0.60
CA ARG A 106 5.09 -1.60 0.94
C ARG A 106 4.65 -2.96 0.41
N ILE A 107 4.01 -3.73 1.26
CA ILE A 107 3.40 -5.01 0.92
C ILE A 107 2.06 -5.10 1.62
N ASP A 108 0.96 -5.14 0.89
CA ASP A 108 -0.37 -5.29 1.47
C ASP A 108 -0.51 -6.65 2.17
N ASP A 109 -1.41 -6.75 3.15
CA ASP A 109 -1.53 -7.90 4.06
C ASP A 109 -1.93 -9.22 3.36
N ASP A 110 -2.35 -9.13 2.11
CA ASP A 110 -2.81 -10.24 1.29
C ASP A 110 -1.97 -10.46 0.01
N CYS A 111 -0.80 -9.83 -0.10
CA CYS A 111 0.16 -10.05 -1.19
C CYS A 111 1.17 -11.12 -0.82
N LEU A 112 1.18 -12.24 -1.55
CA LEU A 112 2.11 -13.35 -1.35
C LEU A 112 3.27 -13.25 -2.36
N ILE A 113 4.38 -12.71 -1.91
CA ILE A 113 5.57 -12.43 -2.74
C ILE A 113 6.59 -13.57 -2.68
N SER A 114 7.36 -13.73 -3.75
CA SER A 114 8.47 -14.68 -3.83
C SER A 114 9.86 -14.02 -3.72
N LYS A 115 9.93 -12.72 -3.98
CA LYS A 115 11.13 -11.89 -3.88
C LYS A 115 10.79 -10.54 -3.26
N ILE A 116 11.73 -9.92 -2.55
CA ILE A 116 11.59 -8.54 -2.06
C ILE A 116 11.99 -7.58 -3.18
N PRO A 117 11.13 -6.60 -3.53
CA PRO A 117 11.50 -5.55 -4.48
C PRO A 117 12.71 -4.76 -3.97
N LYS A 118 13.62 -4.42 -4.88
CA LYS A 118 14.79 -3.56 -4.61
C LYS A 118 14.85 -2.49 -5.67
N LEU A 119 15.28 -1.30 -5.31
CA LEU A 119 15.57 -0.24 -6.28
C LEU A 119 16.89 -0.55 -6.99
N ASN A 120 16.93 -0.25 -8.29
CA ASN A 120 18.21 -0.17 -8.99
C ASN A 120 18.92 1.13 -8.60
N GLU A 121 20.22 1.20 -8.90
CA GLU A 121 21.00 2.40 -8.64
C GLU A 121 20.40 3.63 -9.35
N GLY A 122 20.20 4.70 -8.59
CA GLY A 122 19.58 5.95 -9.08
C GLY A 122 18.07 5.94 -9.20
N GLU A 123 17.38 4.79 -8.94
CA GLU A 123 15.93 4.76 -8.91
C GLU A 123 15.38 5.27 -7.57
N LEU A 124 14.23 5.92 -7.66
CA LEU A 124 13.51 6.47 -6.51
C LEU A 124 12.31 5.62 -6.12
N PHE A 125 11.70 4.97 -7.10
CA PHE A 125 10.47 4.20 -6.94
C PHE A 125 10.40 3.08 -7.97
N ALA A 126 9.96 1.90 -7.54
CA ALA A 126 9.65 0.79 -8.43
C ALA A 126 8.45 0.00 -7.92
N CYS A 127 7.63 -0.52 -8.83
CA CYS A 127 6.46 -1.33 -8.55
C CYS A 127 6.45 -2.62 -9.40
N ALA A 128 5.61 -3.58 -9.03
CA ALA A 128 5.52 -4.85 -9.76
C ALA A 128 4.62 -4.76 -11.01
N SER A 129 3.69 -3.81 -11.05
CA SER A 129 2.76 -3.63 -12.18
C SER A 129 2.14 -2.24 -12.18
N LEU A 130 1.47 -1.92 -13.27
CA LEU A 130 0.62 -0.74 -13.39
C LEU A 130 -0.86 -1.12 -13.23
N SER A 131 -1.65 -0.13 -12.85
CA SER A 131 -3.11 -0.22 -12.82
C SER A 131 -3.72 1.13 -13.15
N ALA A 132 -5.00 1.15 -13.48
CA ALA A 132 -5.78 2.35 -13.68
C ALA A 132 -6.82 2.51 -12.56
N GLU A 133 -7.13 3.76 -12.21
CA GLU A 133 -8.31 4.03 -11.38
C GLU A 133 -9.58 3.77 -12.20
N THR A 134 -10.49 2.97 -11.65
CA THR A 134 -11.74 2.59 -12.31
C THR A 134 -12.98 3.21 -11.69
N HIS A 135 -12.84 3.85 -10.52
CA HIS A 135 -13.95 4.52 -9.85
C HIS A 135 -14.21 5.88 -10.52
N GLU A 136 -15.32 5.99 -11.25
CA GLU A 136 -15.64 7.16 -12.05
C GLU A 136 -15.70 8.47 -11.24
N PRO A 137 -16.33 8.55 -10.05
CA PRO A 137 -16.32 9.78 -9.25
C PRO A 137 -14.91 10.23 -8.87
N THR A 138 -13.99 9.31 -8.57
CA THR A 138 -12.57 9.62 -8.35
C THR A 138 -11.96 10.25 -9.60
N ASN A 139 -12.11 9.61 -10.76
CA ASN A 139 -11.54 10.08 -12.02
C ASN A 139 -12.00 11.50 -12.35
N LEU A 140 -13.30 11.78 -12.27
CA LEU A 140 -13.88 13.08 -12.62
C LEU A 140 -13.44 14.18 -11.65
N THR A 141 -13.55 13.93 -10.35
CA THR A 141 -13.34 14.98 -9.34
C THR A 141 -11.86 15.22 -9.08
N LEU A 142 -11.01 14.18 -9.08
CA LEU A 142 -9.56 14.32 -8.92
C LEU A 142 -8.95 14.99 -10.15
N LEU A 143 -9.32 14.59 -11.37
CA LEU A 143 -8.85 15.26 -12.58
C LEU A 143 -9.23 16.73 -12.61
N SER A 144 -10.48 17.07 -12.20
CA SER A 144 -10.92 18.48 -12.09
C SER A 144 -10.06 19.27 -11.10
N HIS A 145 -9.75 18.70 -9.94
CA HIS A 145 -8.87 19.32 -8.96
C HIS A 145 -7.45 19.50 -9.49
N LEU A 146 -6.88 18.46 -10.09
CA LEU A 146 -5.53 18.52 -10.68
C LEU A 146 -5.43 19.54 -11.80
N LYS A 147 -6.50 19.74 -12.58
CA LYS A 147 -6.57 20.78 -13.60
C LYS A 147 -6.53 22.20 -13.02
N GLN A 148 -7.19 22.43 -11.90
CA GLN A 148 -7.14 23.72 -11.21
C GLN A 148 -5.75 24.02 -10.67
N GLU A 149 -5.02 22.99 -10.25
CA GLU A 149 -3.66 23.09 -9.71
C GLU A 149 -2.54 22.96 -10.78
N GLY A 150 -2.89 22.74 -12.07
CA GLY A 150 -1.94 22.62 -13.20
C GLY A 150 -1.22 21.28 -13.31
N TYR A 151 -1.77 20.22 -12.70
CA TYR A 151 -1.19 18.88 -12.69
C TYR A 151 -1.92 17.87 -13.59
N GLU A 152 -2.94 18.27 -14.36
CA GLU A 152 -3.79 17.38 -15.17
C GLU A 152 -3.01 16.52 -16.17
N LYS A 153 -1.91 17.03 -16.71
CA LYS A 153 -1.07 16.30 -17.68
C LYS A 153 -0.41 15.04 -17.13
N TYR A 154 -0.36 14.90 -15.81
CA TYR A 154 0.21 13.74 -15.14
C TYR A 154 -0.85 12.65 -14.80
N TYR A 155 -2.12 12.90 -15.13
CA TYR A 155 -3.23 11.97 -14.93
C TYR A 155 -3.54 11.20 -16.22
N ASP A 156 -2.70 10.21 -16.54
CA ASP A 156 -2.75 9.43 -17.80
C ASP A 156 -3.28 8.02 -17.64
N HIS A 157 -3.85 7.70 -16.47
CA HIS A 157 -4.39 6.38 -16.12
C HIS A 157 -3.37 5.23 -16.04
N ALA A 158 -2.07 5.50 -16.14
CA ALA A 158 -1.02 4.50 -15.95
C ALA A 158 -0.34 4.76 -14.60
N PHE A 159 -0.92 4.25 -13.52
CA PHE A 159 -0.44 4.44 -12.15
C PHE A 159 0.25 3.20 -11.61
N PRO A 160 1.22 3.33 -10.67
CA PRO A 160 1.80 2.18 -10.00
C PRO A 160 0.73 1.44 -9.20
N TYR A 161 0.67 0.12 -9.32
CA TYR A 161 -0.24 -0.67 -8.49
C TYR A 161 0.28 -0.72 -7.06
N THR A 162 -0.37 0.00 -6.15
CA THR A 162 0.17 0.41 -4.85
C THR A 162 0.22 -0.67 -3.78
N ASN A 163 -0.19 -1.89 -4.06
CA ASN A 163 -0.15 -3.02 -3.13
C ASN A 163 1.23 -3.68 -2.96
N LEU A 164 2.17 -3.43 -3.90
CA LEU A 164 3.56 -3.85 -3.81
C LEU A 164 4.47 -2.86 -4.54
N PHE A 165 5.25 -2.12 -3.79
CA PHE A 165 6.27 -1.22 -4.34
C PHE A 165 7.44 -1.03 -3.38
N VAL A 166 8.55 -0.49 -3.89
CA VAL A 166 9.70 -0.02 -3.12
C VAL A 166 9.97 1.44 -3.47
N THR A 167 10.37 2.25 -2.49
CA THR A 167 10.59 3.70 -2.69
C THR A 167 11.62 4.26 -1.72
N LYS A 168 12.26 5.36 -2.12
CA LYS A 168 13.05 6.23 -1.22
C LYS A 168 12.11 7.05 -0.34
N VAL A 169 12.30 6.99 0.98
CA VAL A 169 11.41 7.65 1.95
C VAL A 169 11.52 9.16 1.90
N ASP A 170 12.72 9.69 1.72
CA ASP A 170 12.96 11.13 1.75
C ASP A 170 12.29 11.89 0.62
N PHE A 171 12.04 11.26 -0.54
CA PHE A 171 11.27 11.86 -1.63
C PHE A 171 9.90 12.35 -1.17
N TRP A 172 9.17 11.50 -0.46
CA TRP A 172 7.81 11.79 0.00
C TRP A 172 7.74 12.89 1.05
N ARG A 173 8.88 13.22 1.65
CA ARG A 173 9.04 14.22 2.71
C ARG A 173 9.64 15.54 2.19
N THR A 174 9.92 15.65 0.89
CA THR A 174 10.35 16.93 0.30
C THR A 174 9.24 17.98 0.42
N PRO A 175 9.58 19.27 0.60
CA PRO A 175 8.59 20.33 0.82
C PRO A 175 7.51 20.39 -0.28
N ASP A 176 7.89 20.28 -1.54
CA ASP A 176 6.96 20.38 -2.67
C ASP A 176 6.00 19.18 -2.71
N VAL A 177 6.52 17.96 -2.53
CA VAL A 177 5.70 16.74 -2.47
C VAL A 177 4.76 16.80 -1.27
N THR A 178 5.27 17.14 -0.09
CA THR A 178 4.44 17.24 1.12
C THR A 178 3.35 18.29 0.94
N LYS A 179 3.67 19.46 0.37
CA LYS A 179 2.68 20.51 0.11
C LYS A 179 1.58 20.00 -0.82
N PHE A 180 1.96 19.39 -1.95
CA PHE A 180 0.99 18.81 -2.90
C PHE A 180 0.07 17.77 -2.24
N LEU A 181 0.63 16.83 -1.50
CA LEU A 181 -0.15 15.77 -0.82
C LEU A 181 -1.09 16.34 0.25
N VAL A 182 -0.65 17.37 0.98
CA VAL A 182 -1.51 18.07 1.95
C VAL A 182 -2.64 18.80 1.23
N ASP A 183 -2.35 19.51 0.14
CA ASP A 183 -3.37 20.26 -0.62
C ASP A 183 -4.42 19.28 -1.21
N VAL A 184 -3.99 18.15 -1.77
CA VAL A 184 -4.89 17.07 -2.22
C VAL A 184 -5.76 16.54 -1.07
N SER A 185 -5.17 16.28 0.10
CA SER A 185 -5.87 15.72 1.25
C SER A 185 -6.94 16.64 1.83
N ARG A 186 -6.77 17.96 1.70
CA ARG A 186 -7.70 18.99 2.18
C ARG A 186 -8.92 19.18 1.29
N SER A 187 -8.95 18.58 0.11
CA SER A 187 -10.15 18.58 -0.72
C SER A 187 -11.25 17.74 -0.08
N PRO A 188 -12.49 18.27 0.06
CA PRO A 188 -13.62 17.46 0.52
C PRO A 188 -13.83 16.19 -0.32
N ASN A 189 -13.48 16.26 -1.60
CA ASN A 189 -13.60 15.15 -2.54
C ASN A 189 -12.66 14.00 -2.22
N SER A 190 -11.57 14.24 -1.48
CA SER A 190 -10.62 13.18 -1.09
C SER A 190 -11.32 12.05 -0.32
N LEU A 191 -12.26 12.38 0.55
CA LEU A 191 -13.08 11.43 1.31
C LEU A 191 -14.38 11.09 0.57
N VAL A 192 -15.18 12.10 0.18
CA VAL A 192 -16.54 11.90 -0.36
C VAL A 192 -16.53 11.19 -1.72
N ASN A 193 -15.53 11.45 -2.56
CA ASN A 193 -15.37 10.83 -3.87
C ASN A 193 -14.26 9.77 -3.93
N ARG A 194 -13.84 9.25 -2.77
CA ARG A 194 -12.95 8.10 -2.63
C ARG A 194 -11.63 8.26 -3.40
N TRP A 195 -10.92 9.37 -3.22
CA TRP A 195 -9.61 9.54 -3.84
C TRP A 195 -8.61 8.56 -3.23
N GLY A 196 -8.33 7.49 -3.98
CA GLY A 196 -7.44 6.41 -3.56
C GLY A 196 -5.96 6.79 -3.64
N ASP A 197 -5.12 6.04 -2.96
CA ASP A 197 -3.66 6.21 -2.97
C ASP A 197 -3.04 5.95 -4.35
N LEU A 198 -3.62 5.06 -5.15
CA LEU A 198 -3.13 4.68 -6.47
C LEU A 198 -2.95 5.88 -7.43
N PRO A 199 -3.97 6.68 -7.78
CA PRO A 199 -3.80 7.81 -8.69
C PRO A 199 -2.99 8.95 -8.05
N ILE A 200 -3.11 9.18 -6.74
CA ILE A 200 -2.38 10.25 -6.05
C ILE A 200 -0.88 9.96 -6.04
N ILE A 201 -0.45 8.76 -5.68
CA ILE A 201 0.95 8.33 -5.75
C ILE A 201 1.47 8.44 -7.19
N GLY A 202 0.70 7.98 -8.17
CA GLY A 202 1.10 8.03 -9.57
C GLY A 202 1.32 9.46 -10.09
N VAL A 203 0.39 10.37 -9.81
CA VAL A 203 0.54 11.79 -10.18
C VAL A 203 1.73 12.43 -9.45
N THR A 204 1.91 12.15 -8.17
CA THR A 204 3.04 12.67 -7.38
C THR A 204 4.39 12.27 -7.99
N LEU A 205 4.55 11.00 -8.32
CA LEU A 205 5.79 10.49 -8.93
C LEU A 205 6.08 11.14 -10.28
N LYS A 206 5.07 11.30 -11.13
CA LYS A 206 5.21 11.92 -12.45
C LYS A 206 5.49 13.41 -12.35
N ALA A 207 4.84 14.11 -11.44
CA ALA A 207 4.98 15.56 -11.30
C ALA A 207 6.31 15.97 -10.68
N PHE A 208 6.82 15.22 -9.70
CA PHE A 208 7.96 15.65 -8.89
C PHE A 208 9.21 14.79 -9.05
N ALA A 209 9.12 13.59 -9.66
CA ALA A 209 10.26 12.70 -9.86
C ALA A 209 10.53 12.38 -11.33
N ASN A 210 9.77 12.92 -12.29
CA ASN A 210 9.80 12.51 -13.70
C ASN A 210 9.72 10.98 -13.86
N TRP A 211 8.89 10.36 -13.01
CA TRP A 211 8.75 8.91 -12.99
C TRP A 211 8.23 8.38 -14.32
N ASP A 212 8.95 7.41 -14.86
CA ASP A 212 8.59 6.71 -16.10
C ASP A 212 8.15 5.27 -15.78
N ALA A 213 6.89 5.00 -16.02
CA ALA A 213 6.29 3.68 -15.79
C ALA A 213 7.03 2.56 -16.54
N SER A 214 7.56 2.84 -17.74
CA SER A 214 8.23 1.82 -18.56
C SER A 214 9.55 1.33 -17.95
N ARG A 215 10.17 2.13 -17.10
CA ARG A 215 11.44 1.82 -16.43
C ARG A 215 11.29 1.30 -15.01
N SER A 216 10.21 1.70 -14.35
CA SER A 216 10.02 1.44 -12.92
C SER A 216 9.07 0.28 -12.63
N VAL A 217 8.58 -0.41 -13.65
CA VAL A 217 7.88 -1.69 -13.50
C VAL A 217 8.91 -2.82 -13.50
N LEU A 218 8.94 -3.60 -12.42
CA LEU A 218 9.84 -4.73 -12.23
C LEU A 218 9.10 -6.04 -12.57
N PRO A 219 9.10 -6.48 -13.83
CA PRO A 219 8.29 -7.61 -14.27
C PRO A 219 8.69 -8.95 -13.65
N GLU A 220 9.91 -9.06 -13.12
CA GLU A 220 10.37 -10.24 -12.38
C GLU A 220 9.73 -10.41 -10.99
N TYR A 221 9.01 -9.42 -10.49
CA TYR A 221 8.30 -9.48 -9.20
C TYR A 221 6.89 -10.01 -9.40
N GLU A 222 6.76 -11.31 -9.27
CA GLU A 222 5.48 -11.99 -9.31
C GLU A 222 4.91 -12.19 -7.90
N TYR A 223 3.61 -12.00 -7.74
CA TYR A 223 2.93 -12.25 -6.47
C TYR A 223 1.46 -12.61 -6.67
N ASP A 224 0.89 -13.34 -5.70
CA ASP A 224 -0.55 -13.60 -5.63
C ASP A 224 -1.22 -12.54 -4.75
N HIS A 225 -2.30 -11.91 -5.25
CA HIS A 225 -3.11 -10.93 -4.54
C HIS A 225 -4.43 -11.59 -4.13
N LEU A 226 -4.49 -12.07 -2.90
CA LEU A 226 -5.54 -12.99 -2.44
C LEU A 226 -6.95 -12.41 -2.46
N SER A 227 -7.13 -11.17 -1.97
CA SER A 227 -8.45 -10.53 -1.88
C SER A 227 -9.06 -10.24 -3.24
N HIS A 228 -8.23 -10.02 -4.24
CA HIS A 228 -8.64 -9.69 -5.60
C HIS A 228 -8.73 -10.92 -6.51
N ASN A 229 -8.40 -12.12 -6.00
CA ASN A 229 -8.29 -13.33 -6.82
C ASN A 229 -7.45 -13.08 -8.08
N SER A 230 -6.35 -12.36 -7.93
CA SER A 230 -5.46 -12.01 -9.03
C SER A 230 -4.04 -12.44 -8.74
N LYS A 231 -3.26 -12.57 -9.81
CA LYS A 231 -1.82 -12.80 -9.77
C LYS A 231 -1.17 -11.73 -10.64
N VAL A 232 -0.10 -11.15 -10.15
CA VAL A 232 0.78 -10.30 -10.96
C VAL A 232 1.89 -11.16 -11.55
N VAL A 233 2.01 -11.15 -12.87
CA VAL A 233 3.01 -11.93 -13.63
C VAL A 233 3.50 -11.07 -14.78
N ASN A 234 4.80 -10.91 -14.89
CA ASN A 234 5.44 -10.11 -15.95
C ASN A 234 4.88 -8.68 -16.05
N GLY A 235 4.60 -8.05 -14.92
CA GLY A 235 4.04 -6.69 -14.88
C GLY A 235 2.53 -6.59 -15.13
N GLU A 236 1.85 -7.67 -15.45
CA GLU A 236 0.41 -7.70 -15.75
C GLU A 236 -0.40 -8.28 -14.59
N VAL A 237 -1.58 -7.69 -14.35
CA VAL A 237 -2.57 -8.22 -13.39
C VAL A 237 -3.48 -9.21 -14.11
N ARG A 238 -3.48 -10.47 -13.69
CA ARG A 238 -4.30 -11.55 -14.25
C ARG A 238 -5.28 -12.08 -13.21
N LEU A 239 -6.57 -12.15 -13.56
CA LEU A 239 -7.58 -12.76 -12.69
C LEU A 239 -7.39 -14.28 -12.64
N VAL A 240 -7.42 -14.84 -11.44
CA VAL A 240 -7.33 -16.29 -11.22
C VAL A 240 -8.73 -16.85 -11.01
N LYS A 241 -9.15 -17.79 -11.86
CA LYS A 241 -10.49 -18.41 -11.82
C LYS A 241 -10.77 -19.32 -10.62
N SER A 242 -9.91 -19.34 -9.59
CA SER A 242 -10.12 -20.16 -8.40
C SER A 242 -10.87 -19.37 -7.34
N GLY A 243 -12.02 -19.86 -6.89
CA GLY A 243 -12.81 -19.22 -5.82
C GLY A 243 -11.98 -19.03 -4.53
N ARG A 244 -12.27 -17.98 -3.76
CA ARG A 244 -11.60 -17.57 -2.51
C ARG A 244 -11.22 -18.73 -1.56
N LEU A 245 -12.04 -19.78 -1.51
CA LEU A 245 -11.82 -20.98 -0.68
C LEU A 245 -10.68 -21.89 -1.19
N SER A 246 -10.41 -21.91 -2.49
CA SER A 246 -9.38 -22.79 -3.05
C SER A 246 -7.97 -22.21 -2.85
N LEU A 247 -7.80 -20.91 -2.92
CA LEU A 247 -6.53 -20.24 -2.63
C LEU A 247 -6.16 -20.36 -1.15
N VAL A 248 -7.09 -20.08 -0.24
CA VAL A 248 -6.86 -20.27 1.21
C VAL A 248 -6.61 -21.74 1.54
N LYS A 249 -7.36 -22.68 0.94
CA LYS A 249 -7.09 -24.13 1.09
C LYS A 249 -5.74 -24.53 0.52
N SER A 250 -5.34 -24.03 -0.66
CA SER A 250 -4.05 -24.36 -1.26
C SER A 250 -2.87 -23.83 -0.44
N VAL A 251 -3.02 -22.63 0.14
CA VAL A 251 -2.03 -22.03 1.03
C VAL A 251 -1.94 -22.81 2.35
N ILE A 252 -3.07 -23.13 2.98
CA ILE A 252 -3.12 -23.94 4.21
C ILE A 252 -2.60 -25.36 3.95
N THR A 253 -2.95 -25.99 2.83
CA THR A 253 -2.48 -27.33 2.48
C THR A 253 -0.98 -27.36 2.18
N ARG A 254 -0.43 -26.30 1.59
CA ARG A 254 1.02 -26.15 1.45
C ARG A 254 1.72 -25.91 2.78
N TRP A 255 1.06 -25.25 3.72
CA TRP A 255 1.60 -24.95 5.05
C TRP A 255 1.62 -26.17 5.97
N LEU A 256 0.63 -27.06 5.84
CA LEU A 256 0.56 -28.32 6.59
C LEU A 256 1.46 -29.44 6.05
N LYS A 257 2.15 -29.21 4.93
CA LYS A 257 3.09 -30.18 4.34
C LYS A 257 4.57 -29.90 4.69
N PHE A 258 4.80 -28.96 5.58
CA PHE A 258 6.10 -28.63 6.18
C PHE A 258 5.98 -28.70 7.72
#